data_31b141790455cdef2399225ec6dcc95a
#
_entry.id   31b141790455cdef2399225ec6dcc95a
#
_cell.length_a   1.000
_cell.length_b   1.000
_cell.length_c   1.000
_cell.angle_alpha   90.00
_cell.angle_beta   90.00
_cell.angle_gamma   90.00
#
_symmetry.space_group_name_H-M   'P 1'
#
loop_
_entity.id
_entity.type
_entity.pdbx_description
1 polymer ?
#
loop_
_entity_poly.entity_id
_entity_poly.type
_entity_poly.pdbx_seq_one_letter_code
_entity_poly.pdbx_strand_id
1 'polypeptide(L)'
;MRFNVLCLIVLSLLCCLVPGASAVSISISPSQIQEGDTITVSYSGLSNGSTFALRMESLVDVAGETLFTYQANQVSMPFGLNSPQVALSASPVTEAGIEASEGETIKRITQISRTGTVSISQSLGNLPAGTMELIKAFGTPEEGVDAVNVVLEFSGIKMGPDSGAITFSLTGITDGSARVIALVDGNIVTDQTILVGNPT
;
A
#
# COMPACT_ATOMS: atom_id res chain seq x y z
N MET A 1 27.78 45.28 -30.30
CA MET A 1 28.22 43.87 -30.26
C MET A 1 28.48 43.33 -28.84
N ARG A 2 28.75 44.17 -27.84
CA ARG A 2 28.99 43.72 -26.44
C ARG A 2 27.73 43.42 -25.65
N PHE A 3 26.56 43.97 -26.02
CA PHE A 3 25.29 43.77 -25.30
C PHE A 3 24.69 42.37 -25.53
N ASN A 4 24.83 41.81 -26.74
CA ASN A 4 24.27 40.50 -27.05
C ASN A 4 25.05 39.35 -26.41
N VAL A 5 26.34 39.51 -26.12
CA VAL A 5 27.15 38.48 -25.45
C VAL A 5 26.80 38.38 -23.96
N LEU A 6 26.52 39.52 -23.32
CA LEU A 6 26.12 39.56 -21.90
C LEU A 6 24.76 38.88 -21.67
N CYS A 7 23.77 39.12 -22.56
CA CYS A 7 22.47 38.43 -22.53
C CYS A 7 22.58 36.91 -22.69
N LEU A 8 23.48 36.45 -23.58
CA LEU A 8 23.69 35.01 -23.81
C LEU A 8 24.32 34.32 -22.59
N ILE A 9 25.26 35.00 -21.90
CA ILE A 9 25.87 34.46 -20.67
C ILE A 9 24.88 34.40 -19.50
N VAL A 10 24.03 35.41 -19.34
CA VAL A 10 22.99 35.43 -18.29
C VAL A 10 21.94 34.36 -18.56
N LEU A 11 21.52 34.15 -19.81
CA LEU A 11 20.57 33.11 -20.19
C LEU A 11 21.14 31.70 -19.98
N SER A 12 22.44 31.49 -20.27
CA SER A 12 23.08 30.18 -20.00
C SER A 12 23.29 29.89 -18.54
N LEU A 13 23.51 30.90 -17.68
CA LEU A 13 23.61 30.73 -16.24
C LEU A 13 22.25 30.41 -15.58
N LEU A 14 21.15 30.92 -16.15
CA LEU A 14 19.79 30.62 -15.63
C LEU A 14 19.37 29.17 -15.90
N CYS A 15 19.85 28.53 -16.95
CA CYS A 15 19.56 27.11 -17.25
C CYS A 15 20.26 26.12 -16.30
N CYS A 16 21.30 26.53 -15.58
CA CYS A 16 22.02 25.66 -14.64
C CYS A 16 21.41 25.61 -13.25
N LEU A 17 20.38 26.42 -12.96
CA LEU A 17 19.70 26.48 -11.66
C LEU A 17 18.41 25.67 -11.60
N VAL A 18 18.20 24.72 -12.48
CA VAL A 18 17.11 23.76 -12.31
C VAL A 18 17.52 22.83 -11.18
N PRO A 19 16.94 22.95 -9.96
CA PRO A 19 17.17 21.97 -8.92
C PRO A 19 16.76 20.63 -9.51
N GLY A 20 17.69 19.67 -9.53
CA GLY A 20 17.37 18.31 -9.97
C GLY A 20 16.26 17.78 -9.09
N ALA A 21 15.04 17.71 -9.64
CA ALA A 21 13.95 17.01 -8.98
C ALA A 21 14.40 15.56 -8.85
N SER A 22 14.75 15.13 -7.63
CA SER A 22 15.03 13.72 -7.36
C SER A 22 13.76 12.94 -7.69
N ALA A 23 13.82 12.15 -8.75
CA ALA A 23 12.70 11.29 -9.11
C ALA A 23 12.48 10.29 -7.95
N VAL A 24 11.24 10.17 -7.49
CA VAL A 24 10.87 9.14 -6.53
C VAL A 24 11.10 7.78 -7.17
N SER A 25 11.85 6.91 -6.50
CA SER A 25 12.06 5.53 -6.91
C SER A 25 11.54 4.61 -5.81
N ILE A 26 10.71 3.64 -6.22
CA ILE A 26 10.19 2.61 -5.31
C ILE A 26 10.38 1.25 -5.98
N SER A 27 10.85 0.27 -5.23
CA SER A 27 10.99 -1.11 -5.67
C SER A 27 10.41 -2.06 -4.64
N ILE A 28 9.81 -3.16 -5.10
CA ILE A 28 9.17 -4.17 -4.26
C ILE A 28 9.90 -5.50 -4.48
N SER A 29 10.17 -6.22 -3.42
CA SER A 29 10.86 -7.52 -3.47
C SER A 29 10.49 -8.40 -2.27
N PRO A 30 10.61 -9.73 -2.41
CA PRO A 30 10.86 -10.49 -3.61
C PRO A 30 9.64 -10.57 -4.54
N SER A 31 9.80 -11.11 -5.75
CA SER A 31 8.68 -11.35 -6.70
C SER A 31 7.95 -12.66 -6.47
N GLN A 32 8.46 -13.50 -5.54
CA GLN A 32 7.85 -14.76 -5.13
C GLN A 32 8.09 -15.00 -3.65
N ILE A 33 7.06 -15.49 -2.94
CA ILE A 33 7.04 -15.73 -1.50
C ILE A 33 6.27 -17.02 -1.19
N GLN A 34 6.47 -17.54 0.02
CA GLN A 34 5.49 -18.36 0.71
C GLN A 34 4.58 -17.47 1.56
N GLU A 35 3.39 -17.95 1.91
CA GLU A 35 2.52 -17.25 2.84
C GLU A 35 3.25 -16.90 4.15
N GLY A 36 3.19 -15.65 4.56
CA GLY A 36 3.86 -15.14 5.77
C GLY A 36 5.30 -14.69 5.58
N ASP A 37 5.91 -14.90 4.40
CA ASP A 37 7.23 -14.36 4.10
C ASP A 37 7.21 -12.82 4.05
N THR A 38 8.38 -12.23 4.31
CA THR A 38 8.54 -10.77 4.32
C THR A 38 8.64 -10.20 2.91
N ILE A 39 7.82 -9.19 2.66
CA ILE A 39 7.89 -8.31 1.49
C ILE A 39 8.57 -7.01 1.91
N THR A 40 9.44 -6.49 1.06
CA THR A 40 10.17 -5.24 1.26
C THR A 40 9.83 -4.26 0.15
N VAL A 41 9.39 -3.06 0.54
CA VAL A 41 9.16 -1.91 -0.35
C VAL A 41 10.24 -0.88 -0.05
N SER A 42 11.31 -0.86 -0.86
CA SER A 42 12.40 0.10 -0.75
C SER A 42 12.04 1.37 -1.49
N TYR A 43 12.31 2.53 -0.90
CA TYR A 43 12.01 3.84 -1.50
C TYR A 43 13.19 4.80 -1.37
N SER A 44 13.31 5.73 -2.33
CA SER A 44 14.23 6.86 -2.29
C SER A 44 13.64 8.08 -2.99
N GLY A 45 14.02 9.27 -2.54
CA GLY A 45 13.51 10.54 -3.05
C GLY A 45 12.05 10.84 -2.67
N LEU A 46 11.48 10.11 -1.70
CA LEU A 46 10.11 10.31 -1.23
C LEU A 46 10.06 11.47 -0.23
N SER A 47 9.63 12.63 -0.68
CA SER A 47 9.65 13.87 0.10
C SER A 47 8.67 13.89 1.28
N ASN A 48 8.99 14.65 2.32
CA ASN A 48 8.06 14.98 3.39
C ASN A 48 6.84 15.72 2.84
N GLY A 49 5.65 15.40 3.37
CA GLY A 49 4.40 16.02 2.96
C GLY A 49 3.76 15.38 1.74
N SER A 50 4.44 14.47 1.03
CA SER A 50 3.82 13.69 -0.03
C SER A 50 2.77 12.74 0.52
N THR A 51 1.68 12.56 -0.21
CA THR A 51 0.72 11.49 0.08
C THR A 51 1.32 10.17 -0.40
N PHE A 52 1.54 9.25 0.53
CA PHE A 52 1.99 7.88 0.23
C PHE A 52 0.81 6.92 0.39
N ALA A 53 0.66 5.98 -0.53
CA ALA A 53 -0.27 4.87 -0.38
C ALA A 53 0.39 3.55 -0.81
N LEU A 54 0.07 2.50 -0.06
CA LEU A 54 0.43 1.12 -0.37
C LEU A 54 -0.88 0.33 -0.52
N ARG A 55 -1.11 -0.20 -1.72
CA ARG A 55 -2.28 -0.99 -2.06
C ARG A 55 -1.87 -2.43 -2.32
N MET A 56 -2.62 -3.34 -1.74
CA MET A 56 -2.43 -4.78 -1.89
C MET A 56 -3.73 -5.36 -2.44
N GLU A 57 -3.66 -5.98 -3.61
CA GLU A 57 -4.80 -6.59 -4.30
C GLU A 57 -4.56 -8.08 -4.42
N SER A 58 -5.58 -8.88 -4.13
CA SER A 58 -5.51 -10.32 -4.30
C SER A 58 -6.88 -10.95 -4.55
N LEU A 59 -6.85 -12.09 -5.19
CA LEU A 59 -7.98 -13.01 -5.27
C LEU A 59 -7.80 -14.06 -4.15
N VAL A 60 -8.63 -13.96 -3.12
CA VAL A 60 -8.60 -14.87 -1.96
C VAL A 60 -9.49 -16.06 -2.26
N ASP A 61 -8.94 -17.26 -2.26
CA ASP A 61 -9.70 -18.51 -2.41
C ASP A 61 -10.60 -18.70 -1.20
N VAL A 62 -11.88 -19.00 -1.45
CA VAL A 62 -12.92 -19.22 -0.45
C VAL A 62 -13.77 -20.44 -0.76
N ALA A 63 -13.31 -21.32 -1.67
CA ALA A 63 -14.05 -22.50 -2.08
C ALA A 63 -14.41 -23.39 -0.89
N GLY A 64 -15.70 -23.44 -0.54
CA GLY A 64 -16.23 -24.18 0.60
C GLY A 64 -16.05 -23.50 1.96
N GLU A 65 -15.48 -22.29 2.01
CA GLU A 65 -15.30 -21.51 3.24
C GLU A 65 -16.48 -20.57 3.49
N THR A 66 -16.81 -20.34 4.74
CA THR A 66 -17.86 -19.40 5.16
C THR A 66 -17.33 -17.99 5.45
N LEU A 67 -16.03 -17.85 5.62
CA LEU A 67 -15.36 -16.60 5.95
C LEU A 67 -14.06 -16.50 5.14
N PHE A 68 -13.66 -15.26 4.85
CA PHE A 68 -12.33 -14.98 4.32
C PHE A 68 -11.56 -14.05 5.25
N THR A 69 -10.25 -14.14 5.17
CA THR A 69 -9.32 -13.17 5.75
C THR A 69 -8.18 -12.91 4.79
N TYR A 70 -7.77 -11.64 4.70
CA TYR A 70 -6.58 -11.20 3.99
C TYR A 70 -5.89 -10.13 4.82
N GLN A 71 -4.62 -10.30 5.13
CA GLN A 71 -3.99 -9.42 6.11
C GLN A 71 -2.53 -9.14 5.81
N ALA A 72 -2.12 -7.89 6.08
CA ALA A 72 -0.74 -7.46 6.18
C ALA A 72 -0.34 -7.43 7.67
N ASN A 73 0.70 -8.18 8.01
CA ASN A 73 1.20 -8.31 9.37
C ASN A 73 2.54 -7.63 9.51
N GLN A 74 2.84 -7.11 10.73
CA GLN A 74 4.12 -6.52 11.08
C GLN A 74 4.57 -5.44 10.09
N VAL A 75 3.64 -4.53 9.74
CA VAL A 75 3.92 -3.43 8.81
C VAL A 75 4.87 -2.45 9.47
N SER A 76 6.15 -2.56 9.18
CA SER A 76 7.20 -1.71 9.72
C SER A 76 7.51 -0.56 8.76
N MET A 77 7.38 0.67 9.22
CA MET A 77 7.60 1.88 8.44
C MET A 77 8.68 2.76 9.10
N PRO A 78 9.74 3.18 8.35
CA PRO A 78 10.77 4.05 8.88
C PRO A 78 10.36 5.53 8.96
N PHE A 79 9.12 5.84 8.59
CA PHE A 79 8.51 7.17 8.63
C PHE A 79 7.13 7.12 9.27
N GLY A 80 6.72 8.25 9.83
CA GLY A 80 5.36 8.42 10.34
C GLY A 80 4.37 8.84 9.24
N LEU A 81 3.09 8.69 9.55
CA LEU A 81 1.99 9.15 8.70
C LEU A 81 1.06 10.08 9.48
N ASN A 82 0.80 11.25 8.91
CA ASN A 82 -0.28 12.12 9.35
C ASN A 82 -1.57 11.78 8.59
N SER A 83 -2.70 11.85 9.30
CA SER A 83 -4.04 11.54 8.75
C SER A 83 -4.09 10.18 8.02
N PRO A 84 -3.55 9.10 8.59
CA PRO A 84 -3.54 7.81 7.92
C PRO A 84 -4.96 7.24 7.81
N GLN A 85 -5.16 6.50 6.71
CA GLN A 85 -6.41 5.79 6.41
C GLN A 85 -6.10 4.36 5.98
N VAL A 86 -7.00 3.45 6.34
CA VAL A 86 -7.08 2.11 5.77
C VAL A 86 -8.39 2.00 4.99
N ALA A 87 -8.32 1.54 3.76
CA ALA A 87 -9.48 1.32 2.92
C ALA A 87 -9.55 -0.13 2.45
N LEU A 88 -10.76 -0.64 2.32
CA LEU A 88 -11.07 -1.98 1.81
C LEU A 88 -12.08 -1.88 0.69
N SER A 89 -11.84 -2.63 -0.37
CA SER A 89 -12.87 -3.05 -1.32
C SER A 89 -12.86 -4.57 -1.40
N ALA A 90 -14.02 -5.21 -1.24
CA ALA A 90 -14.15 -6.66 -1.33
C ALA A 90 -15.40 -7.05 -2.14
N SER A 91 -15.27 -8.02 -3.04
CA SER A 91 -16.38 -8.56 -3.84
C SER A 91 -16.02 -9.94 -4.43
N PRO A 92 -17.00 -10.85 -4.59
CA PRO A 92 -18.41 -10.77 -4.14
C PRO A 92 -18.53 -11.17 -2.66
N VAL A 93 -19.20 -10.34 -1.85
CA VAL A 93 -19.36 -10.55 -0.40
C VAL A 93 -20.74 -10.12 0.09
N THR A 94 -21.25 -10.78 1.14
CA THR A 94 -22.44 -10.36 1.89
C THR A 94 -22.09 -9.38 3.00
N GLU A 95 -20.91 -9.51 3.59
CA GLU A 95 -20.37 -8.61 4.62
C GLU A 95 -18.84 -8.57 4.50
N ALA A 96 -18.25 -7.40 4.73
CA ALA A 96 -16.80 -7.28 4.90
C ALA A 96 -16.44 -6.21 5.92
N GLY A 97 -15.23 -6.29 6.45
CA GLY A 97 -14.72 -5.37 7.45
C GLY A 97 -13.22 -5.20 7.41
N ILE A 98 -12.77 -4.11 8.05
CA ILE A 98 -11.35 -3.81 8.30
C ILE A 98 -11.10 -3.89 9.79
N GLU A 99 -9.96 -4.45 10.15
CA GLU A 99 -9.37 -4.35 11.48
C GLU A 99 -7.93 -3.87 11.34
N ALA A 100 -7.57 -2.85 12.12
CA ALA A 100 -6.21 -2.35 12.20
C ALA A 100 -5.78 -2.30 13.66
N SER A 101 -4.58 -2.81 13.97
CA SER A 101 -4.05 -2.82 15.32
C SER A 101 -2.66 -2.21 15.40
N GLU A 102 -2.48 -1.36 16.42
CA GLU A 102 -1.22 -0.73 16.80
C GLU A 102 -1.09 -0.85 18.33
N GLY A 103 -0.20 -1.72 18.79
CA GLY A 103 -0.09 -2.07 20.20
C GLY A 103 -1.44 -2.57 20.76
N GLU A 104 -1.90 -1.97 21.86
CA GLU A 104 -3.18 -2.31 22.49
C GLU A 104 -4.40 -1.68 21.79
N THR A 105 -4.20 -0.80 20.80
CA THR A 105 -5.29 -0.11 20.12
C THR A 105 -5.75 -0.92 18.91
N ILE A 106 -7.01 -1.37 18.95
CA ILE A 106 -7.66 -2.06 17.85
C ILE A 106 -8.81 -1.20 17.35
N LYS A 107 -8.82 -0.91 16.05
CA LYS A 107 -9.94 -0.30 15.34
C LYS A 107 -10.55 -1.30 14.37
N ARG A 108 -11.85 -1.49 14.47
CA ARG A 108 -12.61 -2.42 13.64
C ARG A 108 -13.88 -1.77 13.12
N ILE A 109 -14.18 -1.96 11.84
CA ILE A 109 -15.41 -1.55 11.19
C ILE A 109 -15.89 -2.64 10.24
N THR A 110 -17.20 -2.86 10.18
CA THR A 110 -17.84 -3.82 9.25
C THR A 110 -18.98 -3.15 8.50
N GLN A 111 -19.28 -3.65 7.33
CA GLN A 111 -20.39 -3.21 6.49
C GLN A 111 -21.04 -4.40 5.79
N ILE A 112 -22.38 -4.45 5.82
CA ILE A 112 -23.16 -5.41 5.05
C ILE A 112 -23.29 -4.90 3.61
N SER A 113 -23.04 -5.80 2.65
CA SER A 113 -23.26 -5.50 1.24
C SER A 113 -24.74 -5.58 0.86
N ARG A 114 -25.14 -4.73 -0.09
CA ARG A 114 -26.45 -4.82 -0.76
C ARG A 114 -26.35 -5.17 -2.23
N THR A 115 -25.16 -5.16 -2.77
CA THR A 115 -24.86 -5.31 -4.21
C THR A 115 -23.74 -6.29 -4.50
N GLY A 116 -23.34 -7.10 -3.51
CA GLY A 116 -22.20 -8.01 -3.62
C GLY A 116 -20.84 -7.34 -3.40
N THR A 117 -20.78 -6.02 -3.21
CA THR A 117 -19.53 -5.30 -2.99
C THR A 117 -19.60 -4.49 -1.70
N VAL A 118 -18.53 -4.52 -0.93
CA VAL A 118 -18.29 -3.66 0.22
C VAL A 118 -17.11 -2.74 -0.08
N SER A 119 -17.27 -1.44 0.19
CA SER A 119 -16.19 -0.46 0.14
C SER A 119 -16.25 0.38 1.40
N ILE A 120 -15.20 0.30 2.22
CA ILE A 120 -15.07 1.01 3.51
C ILE A 120 -13.73 1.73 3.58
N SER A 121 -13.71 2.82 4.34
CA SER A 121 -12.48 3.52 4.72
C SER A 121 -12.55 3.86 6.21
N GLN A 122 -11.45 3.63 6.91
CA GLN A 122 -11.28 3.91 8.34
C GLN A 122 -10.08 4.83 8.55
N SER A 123 -10.34 6.01 9.12
CA SER A 123 -9.26 6.88 9.59
C SER A 123 -8.63 6.34 10.86
N LEU A 124 -7.31 6.34 10.89
CA LEU A 124 -6.51 6.01 12.07
C LEU A 124 -6.05 7.31 12.76
N GLY A 125 -5.49 7.21 13.94
CA GLY A 125 -4.74 8.31 14.55
C GLY A 125 -3.43 8.55 13.81
N ASN A 126 -2.75 9.68 14.03
CA ASN A 126 -1.40 9.88 13.49
C ASN A 126 -0.49 8.73 13.92
N LEU A 127 0.21 8.15 12.96
CA LEU A 127 1.12 7.03 13.19
C LEU A 127 2.55 7.54 13.23
N PRO A 128 3.30 7.32 14.31
CA PRO A 128 4.74 7.55 14.33
C PRO A 128 5.46 6.54 13.42
N ALA A 129 6.73 6.78 13.14
CA ALA A 129 7.59 5.73 12.59
C ALA A 129 7.63 4.54 13.54
N GLY A 130 7.49 3.33 13.02
CA GLY A 130 7.42 2.12 13.83
C GLY A 130 6.71 0.97 13.13
N THR A 131 6.21 0.03 13.91
CA THR A 131 5.52 -1.16 13.41
C THR A 131 4.04 -1.13 13.79
N MET A 132 3.18 -1.26 12.79
CA MET A 132 1.77 -1.57 12.95
C MET A 132 1.62 -3.10 12.89
N GLU A 133 1.00 -3.69 13.90
CA GLU A 133 0.98 -5.15 14.04
C GLU A 133 0.13 -5.83 12.98
N LEU A 134 -1.01 -5.22 12.61
CA LEU A 134 -1.99 -5.85 11.75
C LEU A 134 -2.82 -4.82 10.97
N ILE A 135 -2.99 -5.07 9.67
CA ILE A 135 -4.08 -4.52 8.86
C ILE A 135 -4.77 -5.71 8.21
N LYS A 136 -6.04 -5.94 8.55
CA LYS A 136 -6.79 -7.13 8.16
C LYS A 136 -8.10 -6.76 7.47
N ALA A 137 -8.32 -7.32 6.30
CA ALA A 137 -9.62 -7.46 5.66
C ALA A 137 -10.22 -8.81 6.08
N PHE A 138 -11.51 -8.84 6.36
CA PHE A 138 -12.24 -10.05 6.70
C PHE A 138 -13.69 -9.94 6.26
N GLY A 139 -14.39 -11.05 6.15
CA GLY A 139 -15.81 -11.01 5.79
C GLY A 139 -16.39 -12.36 5.44
N THR A 140 -17.64 -12.29 4.94
CA THR A 140 -18.43 -13.44 4.49
C THR A 140 -18.60 -13.33 2.98
N PRO A 141 -18.12 -14.29 2.18
CA PRO A 141 -18.35 -14.32 0.74
C PRO A 141 -19.83 -14.54 0.43
N GLU A 142 -20.27 -14.22 -0.80
CA GLU A 142 -21.57 -14.66 -1.29
C GLU A 142 -21.59 -16.18 -1.43
N GLU A 143 -22.77 -16.76 -1.31
CA GLU A 143 -22.95 -18.21 -1.45
C GLU A 143 -22.60 -18.69 -2.88
N GLY A 144 -21.80 -19.76 -2.94
CA GLY A 144 -21.44 -20.42 -4.20
C GLY A 144 -20.33 -19.73 -4.98
N VAL A 145 -19.60 -18.78 -4.39
CA VAL A 145 -18.40 -18.22 -5.00
C VAL A 145 -17.15 -18.97 -4.57
N ASP A 146 -16.19 -19.11 -5.47
CA ASP A 146 -14.93 -19.79 -5.20
C ASP A 146 -13.82 -18.83 -4.72
N ALA A 147 -13.95 -17.52 -5.00
CA ALA A 147 -12.95 -16.54 -4.62
C ALA A 147 -13.54 -15.15 -4.41
N VAL A 148 -12.88 -14.36 -3.56
CA VAL A 148 -13.18 -12.95 -3.27
C VAL A 148 -12.03 -12.07 -3.74
N ASN A 149 -12.33 -11.08 -4.57
CA ASN A 149 -11.36 -10.02 -4.89
C ASN A 149 -11.27 -9.05 -3.72
N VAL A 150 -10.09 -8.93 -3.14
CA VAL A 150 -9.81 -8.05 -1.99
C VAL A 150 -8.79 -7.01 -2.38
N VAL A 151 -9.13 -5.74 -2.16
CA VAL A 151 -8.22 -4.60 -2.30
C VAL A 151 -8.11 -3.95 -0.94
N LEU A 152 -6.92 -4.00 -0.36
CA LEU A 152 -6.58 -3.37 0.91
C LEU A 152 -5.59 -2.24 0.65
N GLU A 153 -5.93 -1.01 1.03
CA GLU A 153 -5.06 0.15 0.86
C GLU A 153 -4.79 0.82 2.20
N PHE A 154 -3.53 1.17 2.42
CA PHE A 154 -3.07 1.97 3.53
C PHE A 154 -2.42 3.24 3.00
N SER A 155 -2.85 4.41 3.46
CA SER A 155 -2.40 5.70 2.94
C SER A 155 -2.25 6.75 4.04
N GLY A 156 -1.52 7.83 3.73
CA GLY A 156 -1.36 8.99 4.62
C GLY A 156 -0.31 9.97 4.12
N ILE A 157 -0.15 11.09 4.83
CA ILE A 157 0.88 12.09 4.54
C ILE A 157 2.18 11.69 5.22
N LYS A 158 3.20 11.41 4.43
CA LYS A 158 4.51 10.95 4.92
C LYS A 158 5.26 12.02 5.71
N MET A 159 5.84 11.59 6.83
CA MET A 159 6.68 12.41 7.73
C MET A 159 7.92 11.63 8.14
N GLY A 160 9.10 12.05 7.71
CA GLY A 160 10.35 11.38 8.06
C GLY A 160 11.35 11.27 6.91
N PRO A 161 12.29 10.31 6.93
CA PRO A 161 13.40 10.23 5.99
C PRO A 161 12.94 9.99 4.56
N ASP A 162 13.66 10.59 3.59
CA ASP A 162 13.31 10.51 2.16
C ASP A 162 13.71 9.18 1.52
N SER A 163 14.38 8.31 2.24
CA SER A 163 14.77 6.97 1.79
C SER A 163 14.69 5.96 2.94
N GLY A 164 14.40 4.71 2.60
CA GLY A 164 14.27 3.62 3.56
C GLY A 164 13.57 2.41 2.96
N ALA A 165 13.05 1.55 3.84
CA ALA A 165 12.28 0.38 3.44
C ALA A 165 11.10 0.15 4.38
N ILE A 166 9.94 -0.13 3.79
CA ILE A 166 8.76 -0.65 4.49
C ILE A 166 8.83 -2.17 4.38
N THR A 167 8.57 -2.87 5.48
CA THR A 167 8.49 -4.34 5.46
C THR A 167 7.15 -4.80 6.03
N PHE A 168 6.61 -5.87 5.48
CA PHE A 168 5.40 -6.53 5.97
C PHE A 168 5.34 -7.96 5.46
N SER A 169 4.45 -8.78 6.01
CA SER A 169 4.12 -10.09 5.45
C SER A 169 2.64 -10.16 5.09
N LEU A 170 2.29 -10.98 4.09
CA LEU A 170 0.91 -11.22 3.69
C LEU A 170 0.47 -12.61 4.11
N THR A 171 -0.76 -12.71 4.61
CA THR A 171 -1.43 -13.97 4.90
C THR A 171 -2.89 -13.95 4.43
N GLY A 172 -3.47 -15.14 4.25
CA GLY A 172 -4.79 -15.32 3.65
C GLY A 172 -4.73 -15.60 2.15
N ILE A 173 -3.53 -15.88 1.61
CA ILE A 173 -3.30 -16.39 0.28
C ILE A 173 -2.25 -17.49 0.40
N THR A 174 -2.62 -18.72 0.17
CA THR A 174 -1.71 -19.88 0.22
C THR A 174 -1.11 -20.23 -1.13
N ASP A 175 -1.85 -19.93 -2.19
CA ASP A 175 -1.46 -20.16 -3.59
C ASP A 175 -2.10 -19.09 -4.49
N GLY A 176 -1.35 -18.57 -5.45
CA GLY A 176 -1.82 -17.54 -6.38
C GLY A 176 -0.90 -16.33 -6.48
N SER A 177 -1.46 -15.13 -6.38
CA SER A 177 -0.68 -13.89 -6.47
C SER A 177 -1.29 -12.74 -5.66
N ALA A 178 -0.41 -11.87 -5.16
CA ALA A 178 -0.73 -10.57 -4.63
C ALA A 178 -0.12 -9.49 -5.51
N ARG A 179 -0.90 -8.48 -5.88
CA ARG A 179 -0.41 -7.29 -6.56
C ARG A 179 -0.19 -6.20 -5.54
N VAL A 180 1.03 -5.71 -5.45
CA VAL A 180 1.43 -4.65 -4.52
C VAL A 180 1.76 -3.39 -5.32
N ILE A 181 1.07 -2.29 -5.03
CA ILE A 181 1.14 -1.03 -5.76
C ILE A 181 1.51 0.07 -4.78
N ALA A 182 2.55 0.82 -5.06
CA ALA A 182 2.89 2.02 -4.32
C ALA A 182 2.52 3.26 -5.12
N LEU A 183 1.80 4.18 -4.46
CA LEU A 183 1.37 5.45 -5.04
C LEU A 183 2.00 6.61 -4.25
N VAL A 184 2.38 7.66 -4.99
CA VAL A 184 2.85 8.92 -4.42
C VAL A 184 2.07 10.05 -5.07
N ASP A 185 1.42 10.87 -4.24
CA ASP A 185 0.54 11.98 -4.68
C ASP A 185 -0.52 11.52 -5.70
N GLY A 186 -1.07 10.30 -5.46
CA GLY A 186 -2.09 9.67 -6.30
C GLY A 186 -1.58 9.02 -7.59
N ASN A 187 -0.28 9.12 -7.90
CA ASN A 187 0.32 8.51 -9.08
C ASN A 187 0.97 7.16 -8.73
N ILE A 188 0.76 6.15 -9.55
CA ILE A 188 1.44 4.86 -9.41
C ILE A 188 2.93 5.06 -9.74
N VAL A 189 3.79 4.77 -8.76
CA VAL A 189 5.25 4.80 -8.90
C VAL A 189 5.79 3.40 -9.18
N THR A 190 5.21 2.39 -8.53
CA THR A 190 5.56 0.99 -8.79
C THR A 190 4.33 0.11 -8.66
N ASP A 191 4.34 -0.98 -9.41
CA ASP A 191 3.26 -1.96 -9.51
C ASP A 191 3.91 -3.32 -9.74
N GLN A 192 3.84 -4.19 -8.75
CA GLN A 192 4.53 -5.48 -8.75
C GLN A 192 3.56 -6.60 -8.39
N THR A 193 3.48 -7.60 -9.26
CA THR A 193 2.84 -8.88 -8.91
C THR A 193 3.84 -9.77 -8.18
N ILE A 194 3.45 -10.29 -7.04
CA ILE A 194 4.19 -11.22 -6.20
C ILE A 194 3.48 -12.57 -6.28
N LEU A 195 4.17 -13.59 -6.70
CA LEU A 195 3.65 -14.96 -6.69
C LEU A 195 3.70 -15.49 -5.25
N VAL A 196 2.62 -16.13 -4.81
CA VAL A 196 2.50 -16.76 -3.49
C VAL A 196 2.37 -18.26 -3.68
N GLY A 197 3.11 -19.05 -2.91
CA GLY A 197 3.11 -20.51 -3.00
C GLY A 197 4.27 -21.08 -3.82
N ASN A 198 4.26 -22.39 -4.01
CA ASN A 198 5.30 -23.08 -4.78
C ASN A 198 5.06 -22.89 -6.29
N PRO A 199 6.10 -22.59 -7.07
CA PRO A 199 5.99 -22.66 -8.53
C PRO A 199 5.74 -24.12 -8.94
N THR A 200 4.63 -24.35 -9.60
CA THR A 200 4.36 -25.64 -10.29
C THR A 200 5.18 -25.74 -11.56
#